data_795bed45a7e45d74944e09aada8fcee9
#
_entry.id   795bed45a7e45d74944e09aada8fcee9
#
_cell.length_a   1.000
_cell.length_b   1.000
_cell.length_c   1.000
_cell.angle_alpha   90.00
_cell.angle_beta   90.00
_cell.angle_gamma   90.00
#
_symmetry.space_group_name_H-M   'P 1'
#
loop_
_entity.id
_entity.type
_entity.pdbx_description
1 polymer ?
#
loop_
_entity_poly.entity_id
_entity_poly.type
_entity_poly.pdbx_seq_one_letter_code
_entity_poly.pdbx_strand_id
1 'polypeptide(L)'
;MLTLIPLGEKEMKVIYINKFPAVLGRAEGEADIYIANPKISRLHAKFEKEHQNVKIIDMNSSNGTCRNGECLESGKACILHAGDILKLADLEFICQWC
;
A
#
# COMPACT_ATOMS: atom_id res chain seq x y z
N MET A 1 7.05 6.10 -11.31
CA MET A 1 5.72 5.58 -10.93
C MET A 1 5.87 4.30 -10.13
N LEU A 2 5.19 4.22 -9.03
CA LEU A 2 5.16 3.00 -8.20
C LEU A 2 4.07 2.09 -8.73
N THR A 3 4.39 0.81 -8.89
CA THR A 3 3.44 -0.19 -9.34
C THR A 3 3.31 -1.26 -8.28
N LEU A 4 2.07 -1.57 -7.89
CA LEU A 4 1.77 -2.65 -6.96
C LEU A 4 1.13 -3.77 -7.76
N ILE A 5 1.84 -4.90 -7.87
CA ILE A 5 1.39 -6.05 -8.65
C ILE A 5 0.80 -7.08 -7.68
N PRO A 6 -0.51 -7.39 -7.81
CA PRO A 6 -1.15 -8.34 -6.89
C PRO A 6 -0.56 -9.75 -7.00
N LEU A 7 -0.42 -10.39 -5.85
CA LEU A 7 0.05 -11.78 -5.76
C LEU A 7 -1.11 -12.66 -5.29
N GLY A 8 -1.39 -13.71 -6.05
CA GLY A 8 -2.38 -14.71 -5.64
C GLY A 8 -3.85 -14.36 -5.82
N GLU A 9 -4.18 -13.13 -6.12
CA GLU A 9 -5.56 -12.69 -6.31
C GLU A 9 -5.82 -12.45 -7.79
N LYS A 10 -6.55 -13.36 -8.43
CA LYS A 10 -6.72 -13.35 -9.89
C LYS A 10 -7.52 -12.17 -10.41
N GLU A 11 -8.44 -11.65 -9.62
CA GLU A 11 -9.32 -10.57 -10.06
C GLU A 11 -8.80 -9.18 -9.74
N MET A 12 -7.75 -9.09 -8.96
CA MET A 12 -7.16 -7.81 -8.64
C MET A 12 -6.28 -7.30 -9.76
N LYS A 13 -6.46 -6.04 -10.08
CA LYS A 13 -5.68 -5.39 -11.13
C LYS A 13 -4.42 -4.77 -10.55
N VAL A 14 -3.42 -4.58 -11.40
CA VAL A 14 -2.21 -3.85 -11.04
C VAL A 14 -2.60 -2.42 -10.67
N ILE A 15 -2.01 -1.93 -9.57
CA ILE A 15 -2.25 -0.58 -9.09
C ILE A 15 -1.07 0.30 -9.48
N TYR A 16 -1.36 1.42 -10.16
CA TYR A 16 -0.34 2.38 -10.57
C TYR A 16 -0.47 3.65 -9.74
N ILE A 17 0.62 4.03 -9.07
CA ILE A 17 0.64 5.21 -8.21
C ILE A 17 1.65 6.19 -8.79
N ASN A 18 1.16 7.32 -9.33
CA ASN A 18 2.00 8.33 -9.94
C ASN A 18 1.83 9.72 -9.30
N LYS A 19 0.96 9.85 -8.34
CA LYS A 19 0.77 11.09 -7.58
C LYS A 19 0.96 10.79 -6.10
N PHE A 20 1.73 11.62 -5.43
CA PHE A 20 2.03 11.47 -4.01
C PHE A 20 1.71 12.76 -3.26
N PRO A 21 1.27 12.69 -2.00
CA PRO A 21 0.98 11.45 -1.28
C PRO A 21 -0.28 10.76 -1.81
N ALA A 22 -0.35 9.45 -1.65
CA ALA A 22 -1.51 8.67 -2.06
C ALA A 22 -1.96 7.80 -0.91
N VAL A 23 -3.23 7.86 -0.56
CA VAL A 23 -3.83 7.05 0.50
C VAL A 23 -4.61 5.90 -0.12
N LEU A 24 -4.32 4.70 0.35
CA LEU A 24 -5.01 3.48 -0.07
C LEU A 24 -5.97 3.07 1.03
N GLY A 25 -7.20 2.75 0.68
CA GLY A 25 -8.17 2.34 1.66
C GLY A 25 -9.51 1.93 1.07
N ARG A 26 -10.44 1.61 1.96
CA ARG A 26 -11.77 1.14 1.61
C ARG A 26 -12.81 2.28 1.55
N ALA A 27 -12.42 3.49 1.91
CA ALA A 27 -13.34 4.64 1.90
C ALA A 27 -13.42 5.24 0.51
N GLU A 28 -14.40 4.82 -0.27
CA GLU A 28 -14.64 5.37 -1.60
C GLU A 28 -14.89 6.87 -1.51
N GLY A 29 -14.18 7.62 -2.35
CA GLY A 29 -14.29 9.07 -2.33
C GLY A 29 -13.29 9.77 -1.41
N GLU A 30 -12.77 9.08 -0.40
CA GLU A 30 -11.76 9.63 0.51
C GLU A 30 -10.37 9.07 0.20
N ALA A 31 -10.29 7.77 -0.11
CA ALA A 31 -9.03 7.15 -0.47
C ALA A 31 -8.69 7.47 -1.92
N ASP A 32 -7.42 7.78 -2.17
CA ASP A 32 -6.94 8.00 -3.54
C ASP A 32 -6.93 6.69 -4.33
N ILE A 33 -6.66 5.59 -3.63
CA ILE A 33 -6.67 4.25 -4.20
C ILE A 33 -7.71 3.47 -3.44
N TYR A 34 -8.85 3.24 -4.10
CA TYR A 34 -9.97 2.54 -3.48
C TYR A 34 -9.87 1.04 -3.69
N ILE A 35 -9.93 0.29 -2.61
CA ILE A 35 -9.97 -1.17 -2.65
C ILE A 35 -11.19 -1.65 -1.86
N ALA A 36 -12.12 -2.30 -2.55
CA ALA A 36 -13.36 -2.79 -1.96
C ALA A 36 -13.14 -4.14 -1.28
N ASN A 37 -12.36 -4.15 -0.22
CA ASN A 37 -12.09 -5.35 0.56
C ASN A 37 -12.42 -5.06 2.02
N PRO A 38 -13.30 -5.85 2.66
CA PRO A 38 -13.76 -5.54 4.02
C PRO A 38 -12.65 -5.58 5.08
N LYS A 39 -11.52 -6.24 4.79
CA LYS A 39 -10.39 -6.30 5.72
C LYS A 39 -9.45 -5.09 5.59
N ILE A 40 -9.60 -4.34 4.52
CA ILE A 40 -8.86 -3.09 4.34
C ILE A 40 -9.55 -2.00 5.16
N SER A 41 -8.78 -1.24 5.92
CA SER A 41 -9.33 -0.12 6.69
C SER A 41 -9.76 1.02 5.77
N ARG A 42 -10.63 1.90 6.24
CA ARG A 42 -11.13 3.02 5.45
C ARG A 42 -9.99 3.83 4.85
N LEU A 43 -9.00 4.20 5.67
CA LEU A 43 -7.74 4.78 5.25
C LEU A 43 -6.67 3.88 5.82
N HIS A 44 -6.07 3.04 4.99
CA HIS A 44 -5.24 1.93 5.45
C HIS A 44 -3.76 2.26 5.48
N ALA A 45 -3.24 2.77 4.38
CA ALA A 45 -1.82 3.07 4.26
C ALA A 45 -1.63 4.27 3.35
N LYS A 46 -0.56 5.02 3.61
CA LYS A 46 -0.23 6.20 2.83
C LYS A 46 1.13 6.01 2.20
N PHE A 47 1.22 6.35 0.92
CA PHE A 47 2.48 6.36 0.18
C PHE A 47 2.94 7.81 0.02
N GLU A 48 4.16 8.09 0.42
CA GLU A 48 4.75 9.43 0.30
C GLU A 48 6.05 9.36 -0.48
N LYS A 49 6.31 10.37 -1.28
CA LYS A 49 7.56 10.47 -2.02
C LYS A 49 8.42 11.57 -1.42
N GLU A 50 9.68 11.22 -1.13
CA GLU A 50 10.66 12.17 -0.64
C GLU A 50 11.93 11.99 -1.45
N HIS A 51 12.27 12.99 -2.26
CA HIS A 51 13.37 12.90 -3.22
C HIS A 51 13.15 11.72 -4.16
N GLN A 52 14.07 10.74 -4.19
CA GLN A 52 13.97 9.55 -5.03
C GLN A 52 13.28 8.38 -4.33
N ASN A 53 12.99 8.53 -3.05
CA ASN A 53 12.45 7.44 -2.24
C ASN A 53 10.93 7.51 -2.12
N VAL A 54 10.28 6.35 -2.11
CA VAL A 54 8.87 6.25 -1.74
C VAL A 54 8.79 5.54 -0.41
N LYS A 55 7.99 6.10 0.49
CA LYS A 55 7.78 5.55 1.83
C LYS A 55 6.34 5.09 1.97
N ILE A 56 6.14 4.06 2.78
CA ILE A 56 4.80 3.62 3.15
C ILE A 56 4.60 3.84 4.64
N ILE A 57 3.41 4.28 5.02
CA ILE A 57 3.04 4.55 6.40
C ILE A 57 1.72 3.87 6.68
N ASP A 58 1.69 2.99 7.69
CA ASP A 58 0.43 2.39 8.14
C ASP A 58 -0.39 3.44 8.87
N MET A 59 -1.65 3.61 8.51
CA MET A 59 -2.52 4.62 9.09
C MET A 59 -3.40 4.03 10.19
N ASN A 60 -2.78 3.33 11.12
CA ASN A 60 -3.47 2.69 12.24
C ASN A 60 -4.52 1.71 11.74
N SER A 61 -4.15 0.90 10.74
CA SER A 61 -5.07 -0.06 10.14
C SER A 61 -5.43 -1.17 11.12
N SER A 62 -6.65 -1.71 10.98
CA SER A 62 -7.13 -2.78 11.85
C SER A 62 -6.40 -4.09 11.64
N ASN A 63 -6.07 -4.40 10.40
CA ASN A 63 -5.47 -5.70 10.05
C ASN A 63 -4.01 -5.61 9.64
N GLY A 64 -3.42 -4.43 9.72
CA GLY A 64 -1.99 -4.25 9.58
C GLY A 64 -1.49 -4.07 8.17
N THR A 65 -0.24 -3.58 8.10
CA THR A 65 0.53 -3.40 6.88
C THR A 65 1.90 -4.00 7.15
N CYS A 66 2.34 -4.95 6.32
CA CYS A 66 3.62 -5.59 6.52
C CYS A 66 4.46 -5.48 5.25
N ARG A 67 5.78 -5.38 5.43
CA ARG A 67 6.74 -5.35 4.33
C ARG A 67 7.72 -6.49 4.52
N ASN A 68 7.80 -7.37 3.52
CA ASN A 68 8.70 -8.54 3.55
C ASN A 68 8.55 -9.36 4.84
N GLY A 69 7.32 -9.52 5.31
CA GLY A 69 7.01 -10.32 6.49
C GLY A 69 7.10 -9.58 7.81
N GLU A 70 7.58 -8.33 7.81
CA GLU A 70 7.65 -7.53 9.02
C GLU A 70 6.52 -6.51 9.04
N CYS A 71 5.70 -6.55 10.09
CA CYS A 71 4.57 -5.62 10.20
C CYS A 71 5.05 -4.27 10.68
N LEU A 72 4.57 -3.23 10.02
CA LEU A 72 4.99 -1.87 10.28
C LEU A 72 4.32 -1.35 11.54
N GLU A 73 5.07 -0.54 12.27
CA GLU A 73 4.52 0.19 13.40
C GLU A 73 3.69 1.34 12.84
N SER A 74 2.45 1.48 13.34
CA SER A 74 1.54 2.51 12.87
C SER A 74 2.16 3.90 12.98
N GLY A 75 2.01 4.69 11.93
CA GLY A 75 2.51 6.06 11.88
C GLY A 75 3.97 6.21 11.53
N LYS A 76 4.73 5.11 11.46
CA LYS A 76 6.15 5.17 11.12
C LYS A 76 6.37 4.91 9.64
N ALA A 77 7.11 5.78 8.99
CA ALA A 77 7.43 5.66 7.58
C ALA A 77 8.51 4.59 7.37
N CYS A 78 8.33 3.80 6.31
CA CYS A 78 9.27 2.77 5.92
C CYS A 78 9.57 2.92 4.43
N ILE A 79 10.84 2.96 4.07
CA ILE A 79 11.24 3.11 2.66
C ILE A 79 10.96 1.83 1.90
N LEU A 80 10.32 1.97 0.72
CA LEU A 80 10.04 0.86 -0.17
C LEU A 80 11.15 0.71 -1.20
N HIS A 81 11.48 -0.53 -1.51
CA HIS A 81 12.45 -0.87 -2.54
C HIS A 81 11.78 -1.74 -3.60
N ALA A 82 12.27 -1.67 -4.83
CA ALA A 82 11.78 -2.53 -5.90
C ALA A 82 11.93 -4.00 -5.48
N GLY A 83 10.88 -4.79 -5.70
CA GLY A 83 10.85 -6.18 -5.30
C GLY A 83 10.33 -6.44 -3.90
N ASP A 84 10.08 -5.40 -3.11
CA ASP A 84 9.48 -5.59 -1.79
C ASP A 84 8.09 -6.18 -1.90
N ILE A 85 7.76 -7.05 -0.97
CA ILE A 85 6.41 -7.63 -0.88
C ILE A 85 5.66 -6.92 0.22
N LEU A 86 4.57 -6.27 -0.16
CA LEU A 86 3.68 -5.59 0.76
C LEU A 86 2.47 -6.45 1.04
N LYS A 87 2.10 -6.53 2.31
CA LYS A 87 0.85 -7.17 2.70
C LYS A 87 -0.02 -6.13 3.37
N LEU A 88 -1.17 -5.87 2.79
CA LEU A 88 -2.17 -4.94 3.32
C LEU A 88 -3.37 -5.77 3.73
N ALA A 89 -3.55 -5.96 5.02
CA ALA A 89 -4.53 -6.91 5.56
C ALA A 89 -4.22 -8.32 5.03
N ASP A 90 -5.08 -8.89 4.17
CA ASP A 90 -4.85 -10.20 3.57
C ASP A 90 -4.44 -10.13 2.10
N LEU A 91 -4.19 -8.93 1.58
CA LEU A 91 -3.78 -8.74 0.20
C LEU A 91 -2.28 -8.54 0.09
N GLU A 92 -1.66 -9.26 -0.83
CA GLU A 92 -0.21 -9.15 -1.06
C GLU A 92 0.09 -8.57 -2.43
N PHE A 93 1.11 -7.75 -2.47
CA PHE A 93 1.57 -7.08 -3.69
C PHE A 93 3.08 -7.11 -3.76
N ILE A 94 3.63 -7.17 -4.96
CA ILE A 94 5.05 -6.91 -5.16
C ILE A 94 5.22 -5.50 -5.71
N CYS A 95 6.19 -4.75 -5.19
CA CYS A 95 6.45 -3.37 -5.58
C CYS A 95 7.45 -3.32 -6.72
N GLN A 96 7.16 -2.49 -7.72
CA GLN A 96 8.05 -2.26 -8.84
C GLN A 96 8.04 -0.78 -9.21
N TRP A 97 9.11 -0.32 -9.83
CA TRP A 97 9.19 1.05 -10.34
C TRP A 97 9.11 1.03 -11.86
N CYS A 98 8.40 2.00 -12.41
CA CYS A 98 8.34 2.20 -13.85
C CYS A 98 8.91 3.56 -14.24
#